data_a78adf74cd6d236fb96ccc71974c1f0e
#
_entry.id   a78adf74cd6d236fb96ccc71974c1f0e
#
_cell.length_a   1.000
_cell.length_b   1.000
_cell.length_c   1.000
_cell.angle_alpha   90.00
_cell.angle_beta   90.00
_cell.angle_gamma   90.00
#
_symmetry.space_group_name_H-M   'P 1'
#
loop_
_entity.id
_entity.type
_entity.pdbx_description
1 polymer ?
#
loop_
_entity_poly.entity_id
_entity_poly.type
_entity_poly.pdbx_seq_one_letter_code
_entity_poly.pdbx_strand_id
1 'polypeptide(L)'
;QTSILTIQLHGGSTAEEVAALRDNLGPAGKLIYAAHVLGMQVTPALEPYYDLVDAVLLDSMDRETGKVGGTGMTHNWDVSAAAAAASPVPLTLAGGLTPDNVAGAIRHVRPFAVDANSALKGFDGSLDLNLCTAFVRNAKNAN
;
A
#
# COMPACT_ATOMS: atom_id res chain seq x y z
N GLN A 1 3.05 -12.44 -25.89
CA GLN A 1 2.41 -12.81 -24.62
C GLN A 1 3.24 -12.21 -23.50
N THR A 2 2.66 -11.32 -22.72
CA THR A 2 3.29 -10.80 -21.49
C THR A 2 3.02 -11.80 -20.38
N SER A 3 4.06 -12.19 -19.64
CA SER A 3 3.94 -13.03 -18.43
C SER A 3 3.72 -12.18 -17.18
N ILE A 4 2.86 -11.15 -17.24
CA ILE A 4 2.49 -10.37 -16.07
C ILE A 4 1.62 -11.26 -15.18
N LEU A 5 2.09 -11.52 -13.97
CA LEU A 5 1.42 -12.37 -12.99
C LEU A 5 0.77 -11.56 -11.86
N THR A 6 1.15 -10.30 -11.67
CA THR A 6 0.60 -9.46 -10.60
C THR A 6 0.24 -8.09 -11.16
N ILE A 7 -0.99 -7.64 -10.86
CA ILE A 7 -1.49 -6.32 -11.23
C ILE A 7 -1.88 -5.60 -9.94
N GLN A 8 -1.40 -4.36 -9.78
CA GLN A 8 -1.88 -3.46 -8.74
C GLN A 8 -2.86 -2.46 -9.35
N LEU A 9 -4.08 -2.45 -8.83
CA LEU A 9 -5.12 -1.50 -9.21
C LEU A 9 -5.03 -0.28 -8.31
N HIS A 10 -4.89 0.89 -8.91
CA HIS A 10 -4.79 2.17 -8.22
C HIS A 10 -5.99 3.04 -8.55
N GLY A 11 -6.83 3.27 -7.55
CA GLY A 11 -7.95 4.23 -7.60
C GLY A 11 -9.16 3.79 -8.43
N GLY A 12 -10.33 3.99 -7.87
CA GLY A 12 -11.59 4.17 -8.55
C GLY A 12 -12.26 2.98 -9.23
N SER A 13 -11.60 1.82 -9.34
CA SER A 13 -12.26 0.63 -9.93
C SER A 13 -13.37 0.12 -9.03
N THR A 14 -14.55 -0.12 -9.60
CA THR A 14 -15.68 -0.72 -8.88
C THR A 14 -15.44 -2.21 -8.62
N ALA A 15 -16.18 -2.81 -7.70
CA ALA A 15 -16.08 -4.24 -7.41
C ALA A 15 -16.43 -5.09 -8.65
N GLU A 16 -17.37 -4.64 -9.47
CA GLU A 16 -17.76 -5.30 -10.71
C GLU A 16 -16.62 -5.30 -11.74
N GLU A 17 -15.90 -4.18 -11.88
CA GLU A 17 -14.74 -4.08 -12.77
C GLU A 17 -13.59 -4.97 -12.29
N VAL A 18 -13.35 -5.03 -10.97
CA VAL A 18 -12.34 -5.89 -10.36
C VAL A 18 -12.71 -7.37 -10.54
N ALA A 19 -13.98 -7.74 -10.38
CA ALA A 19 -14.47 -9.09 -10.63
C ALA A 19 -14.26 -9.51 -12.09
N ALA A 20 -14.63 -8.67 -13.04
CA ALA A 20 -14.42 -8.92 -14.47
C ALA A 20 -12.93 -9.08 -14.81
N LEU A 21 -12.05 -8.29 -14.17
CA LEU A 21 -10.61 -8.44 -14.35
C LEU A 21 -10.09 -9.76 -13.75
N ARG A 22 -10.59 -10.16 -12.58
CA ARG A 22 -10.26 -11.43 -11.92
C ARG A 22 -10.58 -12.61 -12.81
N ASP A 23 -11.76 -12.62 -13.43
CA ASP A 23 -12.20 -13.68 -14.33
C ASP A 23 -11.26 -13.80 -15.57
N ASN A 24 -10.81 -12.67 -16.08
CA ASN A 24 -9.91 -12.62 -17.25
C ASN A 24 -8.46 -13.00 -16.93
N LEU A 25 -7.98 -12.77 -15.70
CA LEU A 25 -6.61 -13.10 -15.31
C LEU A 25 -6.38 -14.59 -15.09
N GLY A 26 -7.45 -15.32 -14.80
CA GLY A 26 -7.37 -16.74 -14.47
C GLY A 26 -6.66 -17.01 -13.13
N PRO A 27 -6.49 -18.28 -12.75
CA PRO A 27 -6.05 -18.66 -11.40
C PRO A 27 -4.60 -18.33 -11.06
N ALA A 28 -3.75 -18.11 -12.07
CA ALA A 28 -2.34 -17.75 -11.85
C ALA A 28 -2.12 -16.25 -11.66
N GLY A 29 -3.09 -15.41 -12.05
CA GLY A 29 -2.99 -13.96 -11.92
C GLY A 29 -3.23 -13.50 -10.49
N LYS A 30 -2.50 -12.48 -10.06
CA LYS A 30 -2.61 -11.85 -8.74
C LYS A 30 -3.10 -10.42 -8.86
N LEU A 31 -4.06 -10.05 -8.00
CA LEU A 31 -4.58 -8.69 -7.91
C LEU A 31 -4.25 -8.09 -6.55
N ILE A 32 -3.72 -6.88 -6.55
CA ILE A 32 -3.55 -6.04 -5.38
C ILE A 32 -4.45 -4.82 -5.56
N TYR A 33 -5.32 -4.54 -4.61
CA TYR A 33 -6.19 -3.36 -4.65
C TYR A 33 -5.66 -2.27 -3.72
N ALA A 34 -5.40 -1.08 -4.27
CA ALA A 34 -4.95 0.06 -3.49
C ALA A 34 -6.14 0.92 -3.06
N ALA A 35 -6.25 1.12 -1.76
CA ALA A 35 -7.17 2.06 -1.13
C ALA A 35 -6.38 3.15 -0.39
N HIS A 36 -7.05 4.22 0.00
CA HIS A 36 -6.42 5.38 0.63
C HIS A 36 -6.98 5.62 2.02
N VAL A 37 -6.12 6.05 2.94
CA VAL A 37 -6.56 6.54 4.24
C VAL A 37 -6.83 8.04 4.15
N LEU A 38 -8.09 8.42 4.32
CA LEU A 38 -8.57 9.80 4.32
C LEU A 38 -9.09 10.17 5.72
N GLY A 39 -8.28 10.85 6.51
CA GLY A 39 -8.63 11.18 7.89
C GLY A 39 -8.81 9.92 8.74
N MET A 40 -10.05 9.61 9.09
CA MET A 40 -10.40 8.47 9.95
C MET A 40 -11.03 7.29 9.17
N GLN A 41 -10.92 7.29 7.85
CA GLN A 41 -11.57 6.28 6.99
C GLN A 41 -10.65 5.73 5.93
N VAL A 42 -10.88 4.48 5.54
CA VAL A 42 -10.30 3.86 4.34
C VAL A 42 -11.27 4.10 3.18
N THR A 43 -10.75 4.57 2.05
CA THR A 43 -11.55 4.91 0.86
C THR A 43 -10.90 4.35 -0.41
N PRO A 44 -11.63 3.60 -1.24
CA PRO A 44 -12.97 3.06 -0.94
C PRO A 44 -12.93 2.04 0.20
N ALA A 45 -14.09 1.70 0.78
CA ALA A 45 -14.21 0.62 1.74
C ALA A 45 -13.71 -0.70 1.12
N LEU A 46 -12.98 -1.52 1.88
CA LEU A 46 -12.28 -2.69 1.34
C LEU A 46 -13.15 -3.95 1.28
N GLU A 47 -14.22 -4.01 2.08
CA GLU A 47 -15.06 -5.21 2.23
C GLU A 47 -15.58 -5.77 0.89
N PRO A 48 -16.02 -4.96 -0.08
CA PRO A 48 -16.50 -5.47 -1.37
C PRO A 48 -15.42 -6.14 -2.23
N TYR A 49 -14.14 -5.93 -1.90
CA TYR A 49 -13.00 -6.38 -2.71
C TYR A 49 -12.29 -7.61 -2.15
N TYR A 50 -12.49 -7.96 -0.89
CA TYR A 50 -11.70 -9.01 -0.24
C TYR A 50 -11.76 -10.37 -0.93
N ASP A 51 -12.91 -10.75 -1.47
CA ASP A 51 -13.07 -12.03 -2.21
C ASP A 51 -12.53 -11.96 -3.65
N LEU A 52 -12.19 -10.77 -4.13
CA LEU A 52 -11.76 -10.53 -5.51
C LEU A 52 -10.26 -10.36 -5.67
N VAL A 53 -9.54 -10.08 -4.58
CA VAL A 53 -8.12 -9.71 -4.63
C VAL A 53 -7.25 -10.61 -3.75
N ASP A 54 -5.97 -10.68 -4.08
CA ASP A 54 -5.01 -11.49 -3.33
C ASP A 54 -4.36 -10.70 -2.19
N ALA A 55 -4.38 -9.38 -2.28
CA ALA A 55 -3.86 -8.48 -1.25
C ALA A 55 -4.46 -7.08 -1.41
N VAL A 56 -4.36 -6.28 -0.36
CA VAL A 56 -4.70 -4.86 -0.37
C VAL A 56 -3.48 -4.01 -0.04
N LEU A 57 -3.47 -2.78 -0.53
CA LEU A 57 -2.46 -1.78 -0.20
C LEU A 57 -3.17 -0.53 0.33
N LEU A 58 -2.71 -0.01 1.46
CA LEU A 58 -3.16 1.28 2.00
C LEU A 58 -2.09 2.34 1.74
N ASP A 59 -2.47 3.38 1.02
CA ASP A 59 -1.62 4.53 0.74
C ASP A 59 -2.18 5.80 1.41
N SER A 60 -1.33 6.78 1.64
CA SER A 60 -1.77 8.11 2.07
C SER A 60 -2.28 8.92 0.88
N MET A 61 -3.34 9.69 1.10
CA MET A 61 -3.76 10.73 0.17
C MET A 61 -3.69 12.09 0.86
N ASP A 62 -3.00 13.04 0.23
CA ASP A 62 -3.02 14.42 0.70
C ASP A 62 -4.38 15.06 0.35
N ARG A 63 -5.09 15.53 1.40
CA ARG A 63 -6.41 16.17 1.25
C ARG A 63 -6.37 17.50 0.52
N GLU A 64 -5.28 18.25 0.64
CA GLU A 64 -5.20 19.60 0.07
C GLU A 64 -4.86 19.58 -1.42
N THR A 65 -4.01 18.65 -1.83
CA THR A 65 -3.53 18.58 -3.22
C THR A 65 -4.17 17.47 -4.03
N GLY A 66 -4.91 16.54 -3.41
CA GLY A 66 -5.43 15.34 -4.07
C GLY A 66 -4.34 14.37 -4.57
N LYS A 67 -3.08 14.63 -4.23
CA LYS A 67 -1.97 13.77 -4.65
C LYS A 67 -1.95 12.49 -3.84
N VAL A 68 -1.94 11.38 -4.56
CA VAL A 68 -1.82 10.04 -4.01
C VAL A 68 -0.33 9.72 -3.91
N GLY A 69 0.14 9.40 -2.70
CA GLY A 69 1.53 9.04 -2.44
C GLY A 69 2.53 10.20 -2.61
N GLY A 70 3.74 10.01 -2.13
CA GLY A 70 4.85 10.93 -2.35
C GLY A 70 4.80 12.27 -1.60
N THR A 71 3.82 12.49 -0.74
CA THR A 71 3.66 13.75 0.00
C THR A 71 4.59 13.86 1.21
N GLY A 72 5.25 12.76 1.59
CA GLY A 72 6.10 12.70 2.80
C GLY A 72 5.31 12.77 4.11
N MET A 73 3.98 12.87 4.05
CA MET A 73 3.11 12.88 5.22
C MET A 73 2.59 11.47 5.49
N THR A 74 2.67 11.05 6.75
CA THR A 74 2.06 9.80 7.20
C THR A 74 0.57 10.04 7.44
N HIS A 75 -0.26 9.10 7.01
CA HIS A 75 -1.67 9.08 7.37
C HIS A 75 -1.88 8.56 8.81
N ASN A 76 -3.13 8.53 9.26
CA ASN A 76 -3.45 8.01 10.59
C ASN A 76 -3.21 6.50 10.68
N TRP A 77 -2.14 6.10 11.35
CA TRP A 77 -1.77 4.69 11.52
C TRP A 77 -2.73 3.89 12.39
N ASP A 78 -3.56 4.52 13.25
CA ASP A 78 -4.60 3.81 14.00
C ASP A 78 -5.66 3.25 13.04
N VAL A 79 -6.01 4.01 11.99
CA VAL A 79 -6.93 3.54 10.95
C VAL A 79 -6.32 2.37 10.17
N SER A 80 -5.05 2.47 9.82
CA SER A 80 -4.34 1.39 9.12
C SER A 80 -4.17 0.15 9.99
N ALA A 81 -3.94 0.31 11.29
CA ALA A 81 -3.86 -0.80 12.23
C ALA A 81 -5.20 -1.53 12.38
N ALA A 82 -6.30 -0.78 12.47
CA ALA A 82 -7.64 -1.35 12.48
C ALA A 82 -7.95 -2.12 11.18
N ALA A 83 -7.61 -1.52 10.03
CA ALA A 83 -7.80 -2.17 8.74
C ALA A 83 -6.93 -3.44 8.59
N ALA A 84 -5.66 -3.40 9.04
CA ALA A 84 -4.77 -4.55 9.00
C ALA A 84 -5.27 -5.70 9.89
N ALA A 85 -5.80 -5.39 11.07
CA ALA A 85 -6.36 -6.38 11.99
C ALA A 85 -7.67 -7.01 11.47
N ALA A 86 -8.45 -6.27 10.68
CA ALA A 86 -9.72 -6.72 10.12
C ALA A 86 -9.59 -7.40 8.75
N SER A 87 -8.48 -7.18 8.04
CA SER A 87 -8.30 -7.69 6.67
C SER A 87 -8.12 -9.21 6.64
N PRO A 88 -8.94 -9.94 5.87
CA PRO A 88 -8.77 -11.39 5.65
C PRO A 88 -7.66 -11.72 4.64
N VAL A 89 -7.14 -10.71 3.93
CA VAL A 89 -6.06 -10.84 2.94
C VAL A 89 -4.83 -10.04 3.38
N PRO A 90 -3.63 -10.37 2.89
CA PRO A 90 -2.41 -9.61 3.21
C PRO A 90 -2.58 -8.12 2.93
N LEU A 91 -2.19 -7.27 3.90
CA LEU A 91 -2.24 -5.82 3.77
C LEU A 91 -0.82 -5.24 3.72
N THR A 92 -0.56 -4.45 2.67
CA THR A 92 0.67 -3.66 2.52
C THR A 92 0.41 -2.23 2.97
N LEU A 93 1.27 -1.71 3.84
CA LEU A 93 1.24 -0.31 4.26
C LEU A 93 2.17 0.51 3.36
N ALA A 94 1.62 1.56 2.76
CA ALA A 94 2.33 2.54 1.95
C ALA A 94 2.05 3.97 2.45
N GLY A 95 2.58 4.95 1.74
CA GLY A 95 2.31 6.37 1.99
C GLY A 95 3.16 7.00 3.10
N GLY A 96 4.07 7.88 2.71
CA GLY A 96 4.90 8.65 3.62
C GLY A 96 5.90 7.83 4.45
N LEU A 97 6.13 6.57 4.10
CA LEU A 97 7.14 5.75 4.78
C LEU A 97 8.55 6.17 4.38
N THR A 98 9.41 6.26 5.39
CA THR A 98 10.82 6.66 5.27
C THR A 98 11.70 5.67 6.03
N PRO A 99 13.03 5.67 5.81
CA PRO A 99 13.95 4.89 6.65
C PRO A 99 13.77 5.15 8.16
N ASP A 100 13.41 6.39 8.54
CA ASP A 100 13.35 6.78 9.96
C ASP A 100 12.04 6.35 10.64
N ASN A 101 10.94 6.27 9.91
CA ASN A 101 9.63 5.97 10.49
C ASN A 101 9.13 4.54 10.26
N VAL A 102 9.70 3.79 9.30
CA VAL A 102 9.20 2.47 8.89
C VAL A 102 9.14 1.46 10.05
N ALA A 103 10.14 1.46 10.93
CA ALA A 103 10.14 0.56 12.08
C ALA A 103 9.00 0.88 13.06
N GLY A 104 8.71 2.17 13.29
CA GLY A 104 7.56 2.61 14.08
C GLY A 104 6.23 2.21 13.44
N ALA A 105 6.10 2.41 12.14
CA ALA A 105 4.92 2.03 11.36
C ALA A 105 4.64 0.53 11.45
N ILE A 106 5.66 -0.31 11.29
CA ILE A 106 5.53 -1.78 11.39
C ILE A 106 5.07 -2.20 12.78
N ARG A 107 5.67 -1.67 13.84
CA ARG A 107 5.27 -1.99 15.22
C ARG A 107 3.83 -1.58 15.53
N HIS A 108 3.40 -0.44 14.98
CA HIS A 108 2.07 0.11 15.26
C HIS A 108 0.98 -0.61 14.42
N VAL A 109 1.18 -0.72 13.11
CA VAL A 109 0.17 -1.21 12.17
C VAL A 109 0.19 -2.74 12.05
N ARG A 110 1.36 -3.35 12.21
CA ARG A 110 1.60 -4.80 11.99
C ARG A 110 1.15 -5.27 10.60
N PRO A 111 1.54 -4.57 9.53
CA PRO A 111 1.17 -4.94 8.18
C PRO A 111 1.89 -6.22 7.73
N PHE A 112 1.38 -6.89 6.70
CA PHE A 112 2.07 -7.98 6.04
C PHE A 112 3.34 -7.52 5.32
N ALA A 113 3.29 -6.35 4.68
CA ALA A 113 4.40 -5.76 3.96
C ALA A 113 4.38 -4.22 4.06
N VAL A 114 5.48 -3.58 3.70
CA VAL A 114 5.61 -2.12 3.59
C VAL A 114 6.11 -1.75 2.21
N ASP A 115 5.63 -0.62 1.69
CA ASP A 115 6.02 -0.05 0.41
C ASP A 115 6.43 1.41 0.56
N ALA A 116 7.51 1.81 -0.12
CA ALA A 116 7.98 3.19 -0.14
C ALA A 116 8.59 3.54 -1.49
N ASN A 117 8.41 4.79 -1.89
CA ASN A 117 8.94 5.30 -3.16
C ASN A 117 9.68 6.64 -2.99
N SER A 118 8.94 7.72 -2.74
CA SER A 118 9.50 9.09 -2.79
C SER A 118 10.61 9.33 -1.77
N ALA A 119 10.50 8.77 -0.56
CA ALA A 119 11.51 8.90 0.49
C ALA A 119 12.79 8.10 0.24
N LEU A 120 12.82 7.30 -0.83
CA LEU A 120 13.98 6.51 -1.23
C LEU A 120 14.71 7.12 -2.45
N LYS A 121 14.31 8.35 -2.85
CA LYS A 121 14.89 9.07 -3.99
C LYS A 121 15.84 10.15 -3.53
N GLY A 122 16.92 10.29 -4.30
CA GLY A 122 17.86 11.40 -4.20
C GLY A 122 17.28 12.69 -4.79
N PHE A 123 18.09 13.74 -4.74
CA PHE A 123 17.71 15.08 -5.21
C PHE A 123 17.38 15.14 -6.71
N ASP A 124 17.98 14.23 -7.49
CA ASP A 124 17.77 14.08 -8.94
C ASP A 124 16.57 13.21 -9.31
N GLY A 125 15.85 12.69 -8.31
CA GLY A 125 14.70 11.79 -8.48
C GLY A 125 15.06 10.32 -8.73
N SER A 126 16.35 9.98 -8.82
CA SER A 126 16.81 8.58 -8.89
C SER A 126 16.74 7.90 -7.52
N LEU A 127 16.73 6.55 -7.51
CA LEU A 127 16.81 5.81 -6.26
C LEU A 127 18.15 6.00 -5.58
N ASP A 128 18.13 6.35 -4.30
CA ASP A 128 19.31 6.40 -3.44
C ASP A 128 19.48 5.05 -2.74
N LEU A 129 20.57 4.35 -3.09
CA LEU A 129 20.84 3.01 -2.55
C LEU A 129 21.10 3.02 -1.04
N ASN A 130 21.60 4.11 -0.46
CA ASN A 130 21.79 4.22 0.98
C ASN A 130 20.44 4.31 1.70
N LEU A 131 19.52 5.14 1.17
CA LEU A 131 18.16 5.25 1.70
C LEU A 131 17.41 3.92 1.56
N CYS A 132 17.50 3.24 0.41
CA CYS A 132 16.91 1.93 0.20
C CYS A 132 17.45 0.90 1.20
N THR A 133 18.77 0.86 1.39
CA THR A 133 19.43 -0.06 2.32
C THR A 133 19.01 0.23 3.76
N ALA A 134 18.96 1.50 4.16
CA ALA A 134 18.52 1.91 5.49
C ALA A 134 17.05 1.53 5.74
N PHE A 135 16.17 1.78 4.76
CA PHE A 135 14.74 1.41 4.84
C PHE A 135 14.56 -0.08 5.08
N VAL A 136 15.18 -0.92 4.24
CA VAL A 136 15.08 -2.39 4.36
C VAL A 136 15.63 -2.89 5.68
N ARG A 137 16.79 -2.38 6.11
CA ARG A 137 17.39 -2.73 7.40
C ARG A 137 16.48 -2.38 8.57
N ASN A 138 15.93 -1.15 8.58
CA ASN A 138 15.08 -0.68 9.66
C ASN A 138 13.72 -1.40 9.68
N ALA A 139 13.17 -1.74 8.51
CA ALA A 139 11.97 -2.56 8.40
C ALA A 139 12.19 -3.98 8.97
N LYS A 140 13.30 -4.63 8.62
CA LYS A 140 13.62 -5.98 9.13
C LYS A 140 13.90 -6.02 10.63
N ASN A 141 14.40 -4.94 11.20
CA ASN A 141 14.72 -4.84 12.63
C ASN A 141 13.55 -4.26 13.46
N ALA A 142 12.36 -4.14 12.90
CA ALA A 142 11.20 -3.57 13.58
C ALA A 142 10.55 -4.53 14.60
N ASN A 143 10.86 -5.83 14.54
CA ASN A 143 10.32 -6.90 15.41
C ASN A 143 11.15 -7.08 16.66
#